data_439a1212a99f9929a7a68826230c870d
#
_entry.id   439a1212a99f9929a7a68826230c870d
#
_cell.length_a   1.000
_cell.length_b   1.000
_cell.length_c   1.000
_cell.angle_alpha   90.00
_cell.angle_beta   90.00
_cell.angle_gamma   90.00
#
_symmetry.space_group_name_H-M   'P 1'
#
loop_
_entity.id
_entity.type
_entity.pdbx_description
1 polymer ?
#
loop_
_entity_poly.entity_id
_entity_poly.type
_entity_poly.pdbx_seq_one_letter_code
_entity_poly.pdbx_strand_id
1 'polypeptide(L)'
;MPVSSHAPHCATNTIQVASLHVYPLKGAAGFSPHTWPVDERGLRHDRRFMLVDETGNFISQRTCAKLALVRADIAHNIMRISCPTLAADNSRPHTDAAIVQTDLCSYQIALDALASNTPTNESAYARVQIWDDFVQALAIWPDADAMLSEFLHQRARLVYMPDNTTRLTNMNRGEPRRNVSFADAAPLLLTSETSLADLNTRLQIAGSAAIPMDRFRANVVVRGAALAEDDHWSALTIHHTQFRASNSCKRCKVITIDQATGEFSSRDLVTTLATYRSAGNNVTFGQHLLVERAGMISVGDAITIDARLR
;
A
#
# COMPACT_ATOMS: atom_id res chain seq x y z
N MET A 1 -54.64 10.37 -27.88
CA MET A 1 -53.27 10.85 -27.66
C MET A 1 -52.59 9.91 -26.71
N PRO A 2 -51.60 9.10 -27.13
CA PRO A 2 -50.93 8.22 -26.21
C PRO A 2 -49.86 9.00 -25.41
N VAL A 3 -49.92 8.89 -24.07
CA VAL A 3 -48.98 9.45 -23.14
C VAL A 3 -47.69 8.60 -23.16
N SER A 4 -46.61 9.18 -23.67
CA SER A 4 -45.29 8.56 -23.69
C SER A 4 -44.75 8.51 -22.25
N SER A 5 -44.72 7.33 -21.63
CA SER A 5 -44.05 7.08 -20.35
C SER A 5 -42.53 7.01 -20.59
N HIS A 6 -41.82 8.08 -20.35
CA HIS A 6 -40.35 8.04 -20.22
C HIS A 6 -40.04 7.38 -18.87
N ALA A 7 -39.60 6.13 -18.93
CA ALA A 7 -38.97 5.49 -17.77
C ALA A 7 -37.64 6.25 -17.47
N PRO A 8 -37.33 6.58 -16.23
CA PRO A 8 -36.04 7.17 -15.89
C PRO A 8 -34.94 6.16 -16.23
N HIS A 9 -34.01 6.55 -17.11
CA HIS A 9 -32.76 5.85 -17.29
C HIS A 9 -32.04 5.85 -15.92
N CYS A 10 -32.05 4.71 -15.25
CA CYS A 10 -31.16 4.44 -14.16
C CYS A 10 -29.73 4.50 -14.75
N ALA A 11 -29.03 5.60 -14.54
CA ALA A 11 -27.62 5.71 -14.88
C ALA A 11 -26.90 4.61 -14.09
N THR A 12 -26.51 3.54 -14.75
CA THR A 12 -25.63 2.53 -14.16
C THR A 12 -24.31 3.24 -13.86
N ASN A 13 -24.05 3.53 -12.59
CA ASN A 13 -22.78 4.10 -12.16
C ASN A 13 -21.67 3.17 -12.64
N THR A 14 -20.88 3.63 -13.60
CA THR A 14 -19.72 2.88 -14.11
C THR A 14 -18.69 2.79 -12.98
N ILE A 15 -18.33 1.58 -12.60
CA ILE A 15 -17.26 1.37 -11.63
C ILE A 15 -15.93 1.75 -12.29
N GLN A 16 -15.13 2.59 -11.63
CA GLN A 16 -13.90 3.14 -12.18
C GLN A 16 -12.78 3.19 -11.15
N VAL A 17 -11.53 3.21 -11.62
CA VAL A 17 -10.37 3.53 -10.80
C VAL A 17 -10.44 4.99 -10.35
N ALA A 18 -10.55 5.22 -9.06
CA ALA A 18 -10.58 6.56 -8.47
C ALA A 18 -9.17 7.10 -8.22
N SER A 19 -8.26 6.25 -7.73
CA SER A 19 -6.85 6.60 -7.52
C SER A 19 -5.96 5.35 -7.52
N LEU A 20 -4.68 5.57 -7.85
CA LEU A 20 -3.61 4.58 -7.78
C LEU A 20 -2.57 5.02 -6.76
N HIS A 21 -2.02 4.07 -6.00
CA HIS A 21 -0.99 4.36 -5.01
C HIS A 21 0.11 3.30 -5.08
N VAL A 22 1.34 3.75 -5.22
CA VAL A 22 2.54 2.91 -5.23
C VAL A 22 3.36 3.21 -3.99
N TYR A 23 3.81 2.19 -3.30
CA TYR A 23 4.61 2.28 -2.08
C TYR A 23 5.94 1.55 -2.29
N PRO A 24 6.95 2.18 -2.93
CA PRO A 24 8.19 1.47 -3.28
C PRO A 24 8.90 0.87 -2.07
N LEU A 25 8.90 1.59 -0.94
CA LEU A 25 9.47 1.15 0.33
C LEU A 25 8.37 0.65 1.28
N LYS A 26 8.50 -0.60 1.73
CA LYS A 26 7.57 -1.20 2.69
C LYS A 26 7.47 -0.36 3.96
N GLY A 27 6.26 0.00 4.34
CA GLY A 27 5.99 0.79 5.56
C GLY A 27 6.14 2.30 5.39
N ALA A 28 6.80 2.81 4.35
CA ALA A 28 6.94 4.24 4.07
C ALA A 28 5.71 4.81 3.35
N ALA A 29 5.56 6.13 3.32
CA ALA A 29 4.63 6.81 2.42
C ALA A 29 5.03 6.58 0.96
N GLY A 30 4.04 6.52 0.09
CA GLY A 30 4.22 6.33 -1.35
C GLY A 30 3.85 7.57 -2.15
N PHE A 31 3.54 7.35 -3.42
CA PHE A 31 3.07 8.38 -4.35
C PHE A 31 1.84 7.88 -5.13
N SER A 32 1.13 8.80 -5.77
CA SER A 32 -0.12 8.53 -6.47
C SER A 32 0.00 8.91 -7.96
N PRO A 33 0.36 7.96 -8.83
CA PRO A 33 0.45 8.21 -10.27
C PRO A 33 -0.95 8.19 -10.91
N HIS A 34 -1.09 8.91 -12.03
CA HIS A 34 -2.30 8.83 -12.85
C HIS A 34 -2.38 7.52 -13.64
N THR A 35 -1.26 7.06 -14.17
CA THR A 35 -1.13 5.83 -14.96
C THR A 35 0.08 5.07 -14.48
N TRP A 36 -0.03 3.73 -14.30
CA TRP A 36 1.10 2.93 -13.83
C TRP A 36 1.09 1.50 -14.39
N PRO A 37 2.27 0.94 -14.71
CA PRO A 37 2.37 -0.44 -15.17
C PRO A 37 2.11 -1.43 -14.04
N VAL A 38 1.48 -2.54 -14.42
CA VAL A 38 1.22 -3.72 -13.58
C VAL A 38 2.03 -4.88 -14.14
N ASP A 39 2.82 -5.52 -13.30
CA ASP A 39 3.53 -6.76 -13.57
C ASP A 39 3.00 -7.90 -12.69
N GLU A 40 3.65 -9.06 -12.71
CA GLU A 40 3.24 -10.23 -11.92
C GLU A 40 3.20 -9.96 -10.40
N ARG A 41 3.98 -8.99 -9.93
CA ARG A 41 4.11 -8.61 -8.50
C ARG A 41 3.23 -7.42 -8.11
N GLY A 42 2.30 -7.00 -8.98
CA GLY A 42 1.41 -5.86 -8.75
C GLY A 42 1.81 -4.60 -9.50
N LEU A 43 1.57 -3.44 -8.92
CA LEU A 43 2.06 -2.17 -9.48
C LEU A 43 3.59 -2.19 -9.48
N ARG A 44 4.19 -1.89 -10.65
CA ARG A 44 5.65 -1.95 -10.79
C ARG A 44 6.36 -1.18 -9.70
N HIS A 45 7.38 -1.78 -9.11
CA HIS A 45 8.17 -1.28 -7.98
C HIS A 45 7.44 -1.21 -6.63
N ASP A 46 6.19 -1.64 -6.53
CA ASP A 46 5.47 -1.64 -5.25
C ASP A 46 6.13 -2.60 -4.26
N ARG A 47 6.49 -2.08 -3.06
CA ARG A 47 7.16 -2.81 -1.96
C ARG A 47 8.38 -3.63 -2.41
N ARG A 48 9.15 -3.15 -3.41
CA ARG A 48 10.41 -3.78 -3.83
C ARG A 48 11.56 -3.47 -2.87
N PHE A 49 11.41 -2.44 -2.05
CA PHE A 49 12.35 -2.06 -1.00
C PHE A 49 11.75 -2.28 0.39
N MET A 50 12.62 -2.55 1.35
CA MET A 50 12.27 -2.79 2.75
C MET A 50 13.42 -2.33 3.66
N LEU A 51 13.09 -1.91 4.88
CA LEU A 51 14.09 -1.70 5.91
C LEU A 51 14.16 -2.92 6.83
N VAL A 52 15.37 -3.30 7.18
CA VAL A 52 15.64 -4.36 8.14
C VAL A 52 16.54 -3.86 9.28
N ASP A 53 16.44 -4.50 10.43
CA ASP A 53 17.33 -4.29 11.55
C ASP A 53 18.68 -5.02 11.36
N GLU A 54 19.55 -4.96 12.38
CA GLU A 54 20.87 -5.59 12.37
C GLU A 54 20.82 -7.11 12.24
N THR A 55 19.70 -7.73 12.63
CA THR A 55 19.47 -9.18 12.55
C THR A 55 18.82 -9.62 11.25
N GLY A 56 18.48 -8.67 10.37
CA GLY A 56 17.80 -8.91 9.09
C GLY A 56 16.29 -9.01 9.20
N ASN A 57 15.69 -8.71 10.36
CA ASN A 57 14.23 -8.67 10.52
C ASN A 57 13.66 -7.36 9.97
N PHE A 58 12.50 -7.43 9.31
CA PHE A 58 11.89 -6.25 8.73
C PHE A 58 11.39 -5.25 9.77
N ILE A 59 11.68 -3.97 9.53
CA ILE A 59 11.14 -2.85 10.28
C ILE A 59 9.78 -2.48 9.69
N SER A 60 8.79 -2.30 10.55
CA SER A 60 7.42 -1.97 10.12
C SER A 60 6.84 -0.82 10.95
N GLN A 61 5.78 -0.20 10.47
CA GLN A 61 5.05 0.79 11.26
C GLN A 61 4.51 0.25 12.60
N ARG A 62 4.42 -1.08 12.77
CA ARG A 62 4.02 -1.70 14.07
C ARG A 62 5.05 -1.47 15.17
N THR A 63 6.32 -1.43 14.82
CA THR A 63 7.45 -1.26 15.74
C THR A 63 8.05 0.14 15.66
N CYS A 64 7.94 0.80 14.51
CA CYS A 64 8.45 2.13 14.25
C CYS A 64 7.42 2.93 13.45
N ALA A 65 6.46 3.56 14.15
CA ALA A 65 5.39 4.33 13.51
C ALA A 65 5.93 5.51 12.68
N LYS A 66 7.07 6.07 13.09
CA LYS A 66 7.80 7.15 12.40
C LYS A 66 8.18 6.79 10.95
N LEU A 67 8.22 5.50 10.60
CA LEU A 67 8.42 5.04 9.23
C LEU A 67 7.31 5.55 8.27
N ALA A 68 6.13 5.90 8.76
CA ALA A 68 5.08 6.54 7.97
C ALA A 68 5.51 7.89 7.37
N LEU A 69 6.45 8.59 8.01
CA LEU A 69 6.95 9.90 7.58
C LEU A 69 8.08 9.82 6.54
N VAL A 70 8.68 8.63 6.36
CA VAL A 70 9.61 8.39 5.25
C VAL A 70 8.80 8.32 3.97
N ARG A 71 9.19 9.09 2.96
CA ARG A 71 8.53 9.13 1.66
C ARG A 71 9.39 8.43 0.61
N ALA A 72 8.78 7.62 -0.23
CA ALA A 72 9.42 7.02 -1.39
C ALA A 72 8.58 7.33 -2.64
N ASP A 73 9.17 7.98 -3.62
CA ASP A 73 8.55 8.29 -4.91
C ASP A 73 9.45 7.87 -6.07
N ILE A 74 8.86 7.70 -7.26
CA ILE A 74 9.57 7.31 -8.48
C ILE A 74 9.23 8.28 -9.59
N ALA A 75 10.24 8.92 -10.16
CA ALA A 75 10.15 9.75 -11.35
C ALA A 75 11.33 9.46 -12.27
N HIS A 76 11.09 9.39 -13.59
CA HIS A 76 12.14 9.15 -14.60
C HIS A 76 13.06 7.97 -14.27
N ASN A 77 12.48 6.89 -13.74
CA ASN A 77 13.19 5.67 -13.33
C ASN A 77 14.22 5.85 -12.20
N ILE A 78 14.07 6.93 -11.44
CA ILE A 78 14.84 7.21 -10.23
C ILE A 78 13.88 7.11 -9.04
N MET A 79 14.19 6.24 -8.08
CA MET A 79 13.52 6.25 -6.79
C MET A 79 14.21 7.27 -5.88
N ARG A 80 13.43 8.17 -5.31
CA ARG A 80 13.84 9.08 -4.26
C ARG A 80 13.26 8.62 -2.93
N ILE A 81 14.10 8.46 -1.94
CA ILE A 81 13.71 8.28 -0.54
C ILE A 81 13.99 9.59 0.17
N SER A 82 13.03 10.11 0.92
CA SER A 82 13.21 11.34 1.70
C SER A 82 12.56 11.21 3.08
N CYS A 83 13.12 11.92 4.05
CA CYS A 83 12.57 12.04 5.39
C CYS A 83 12.75 13.49 5.89
N PRO A 84 11.86 13.97 6.79
CA PRO A 84 12.02 15.26 7.42
C PRO A 84 13.37 15.37 8.11
N THR A 85 14.08 16.51 7.94
CA THR A 85 15.24 16.80 8.76
C THR A 85 14.81 17.01 10.21
N LEU A 86 15.57 16.44 11.13
CA LEU A 86 15.41 16.74 12.54
C LEU A 86 15.94 18.18 12.74
N ALA A 87 15.05 19.16 12.78
CA ALA A 87 15.45 20.52 13.13
C ALA A 87 16.11 20.50 14.52
N ALA A 88 17.28 21.06 14.61
CA ALA A 88 18.08 21.15 15.84
C ALA A 88 17.52 22.19 16.83
N ASP A 89 16.20 22.40 16.87
CA ASP A 89 15.61 23.42 17.75
C ASP A 89 14.47 22.83 18.60
N ASN A 90 14.81 22.52 19.84
CA ASN A 90 13.91 22.09 20.92
C ASN A 90 13.18 23.26 21.60
N SER A 91 13.10 24.46 21.02
CA SER A 91 12.64 25.68 21.71
C SER A 91 11.24 26.19 21.31
N ARG A 92 10.42 25.45 20.53
CA ARG A 92 9.08 25.89 20.20
C ARG A 92 8.00 25.01 20.82
N PRO A 93 7.05 25.59 21.58
CA PRO A 93 5.90 24.86 22.10
C PRO A 93 4.98 24.44 20.95
N HIS A 94 4.43 23.22 21.06
CA HIS A 94 3.44 22.66 20.15
C HIS A 94 2.16 23.52 20.19
N THR A 95 1.99 24.40 19.23
CA THR A 95 0.70 25.04 18.92
C THR A 95 0.43 24.84 17.43
N ASP A 96 -0.80 24.42 17.14
CA ASP A 96 -1.41 24.23 15.84
C ASP A 96 -0.73 25.02 14.72
N ALA A 97 0.04 24.35 13.87
CA ALA A 97 0.52 24.96 12.66
C ALA A 97 0.84 23.90 11.59
N ALA A 98 0.36 24.19 10.40
CA ALA A 98 0.77 23.57 9.16
C ALA A 98 2.27 23.24 9.19
N ILE A 99 2.64 22.01 8.78
CA ILE A 99 4.03 21.58 8.62
C ILE A 99 4.70 22.57 7.68
N VAL A 100 5.45 23.50 8.26
CA VAL A 100 6.37 24.35 7.51
C VAL A 100 7.36 23.42 6.80
N GLN A 101 7.57 23.67 5.53
CA GLN A 101 8.48 22.97 4.63
C GLN A 101 9.86 22.85 5.31
N THR A 102 10.06 21.76 6.03
CA THR A 102 11.35 21.42 6.64
C THR A 102 12.26 20.90 5.54
N ASP A 103 13.53 21.28 5.56
CA ASP A 103 14.52 20.69 4.70
C ASP A 103 14.41 19.16 4.75
N LEU A 104 14.44 18.50 3.59
CA LEU A 104 14.32 17.06 3.50
C LEU A 104 15.71 16.47 3.25
N CYS A 105 16.14 15.55 4.11
CA CYS A 105 17.20 14.64 3.74
C CYS A 105 16.69 13.69 2.66
N SER A 106 17.45 13.49 1.58
CA SER A 106 17.02 12.59 0.52
C SER A 106 18.16 11.78 -0.07
N TYR A 107 17.82 10.57 -0.54
CA TYR A 107 18.71 9.67 -1.24
C TYR A 107 18.06 9.21 -2.56
N GLN A 108 18.85 9.02 -3.62
CA GLN A 108 18.32 8.63 -4.93
C GLN A 108 18.94 7.31 -5.40
N ILE A 109 18.11 6.47 -6.03
CA ILE A 109 18.48 5.16 -6.57
C ILE A 109 18.02 5.08 -8.02
N ALA A 110 18.95 4.87 -8.95
CA ALA A 110 18.62 4.59 -10.35
C ALA A 110 18.12 3.16 -10.48
N LEU A 111 16.85 2.99 -10.88
CA LEU A 111 16.20 1.67 -10.94
C LEU A 111 16.69 0.83 -12.13
N ASP A 112 17.10 1.48 -13.25
CA ASP A 112 17.68 0.77 -14.40
C ASP A 112 18.98 0.04 -14.02
N ALA A 113 19.76 0.63 -13.13
CA ALA A 113 21.01 0.01 -12.66
C ALA A 113 20.74 -1.28 -11.88
N LEU A 114 19.57 -1.42 -11.23
CA LEU A 114 19.18 -2.63 -10.50
C LEU A 114 18.76 -3.76 -11.44
N ALA A 115 18.18 -3.43 -12.60
CA ALA A 115 17.77 -4.42 -13.59
C ALA A 115 18.94 -4.92 -14.43
N SER A 116 19.88 -4.02 -14.80
CA SER A 116 20.96 -4.32 -15.72
C SER A 116 22.27 -4.78 -15.05
N ASN A 117 22.52 -4.36 -13.82
CA ASN A 117 23.76 -4.57 -13.08
C ASN A 117 23.52 -5.19 -11.69
N THR A 118 22.64 -6.16 -11.59
CA THR A 118 22.47 -6.91 -10.33
C THR A 118 23.83 -7.54 -9.95
N PRO A 119 24.44 -7.15 -8.81
CA PRO A 119 25.73 -7.69 -8.42
C PRO A 119 25.71 -9.21 -8.33
N THR A 120 26.71 -9.85 -8.87
CA THR A 120 26.90 -11.31 -8.74
C THR A 120 27.66 -11.68 -7.46
N ASN A 121 28.21 -10.67 -6.77
CA ASN A 121 28.96 -10.87 -5.53
C ASN A 121 27.99 -11.15 -4.37
N GLU A 122 28.13 -12.29 -3.70
CA GLU A 122 27.33 -12.69 -2.55
C GLU A 122 27.37 -11.69 -1.40
N SER A 123 28.48 -10.95 -1.23
CA SER A 123 28.60 -9.94 -0.15
C SER A 123 27.68 -8.72 -0.35
N ALA A 124 27.14 -8.53 -1.56
CA ALA A 124 26.14 -7.48 -1.82
C ALA A 124 24.74 -7.85 -1.32
N TYR A 125 24.53 -9.10 -0.94
CA TYR A 125 23.24 -9.61 -0.50
C TYR A 125 23.21 -9.84 1.00
N ALA A 126 22.02 -9.66 1.57
CA ALA A 126 21.70 -10.02 2.95
C ALA A 126 20.53 -11.01 2.95
N ARG A 127 20.62 -12.02 3.80
CA ARG A 127 19.47 -12.86 4.14
C ARG A 127 18.57 -12.07 5.07
N VAL A 128 17.33 -11.80 4.63
CA VAL A 128 16.37 -11.01 5.38
C VAL A 128 15.11 -11.81 5.68
N GLN A 129 14.48 -11.50 6.81
CA GLN A 129 13.23 -12.12 7.23
C GLN A 129 12.06 -11.15 7.04
N ILE A 130 11.01 -11.65 6.40
CA ILE A 130 9.72 -10.99 6.31
C ILE A 130 8.62 -12.00 6.69
N TRP A 131 7.98 -11.80 7.83
CA TRP A 131 7.09 -12.77 8.46
C TRP A 131 7.82 -14.11 8.68
N ASP A 132 7.28 -15.20 8.14
CA ASP A 132 7.87 -16.53 8.23
C ASP A 132 8.82 -16.84 7.05
N ASP A 133 8.93 -15.91 6.08
CA ASP A 133 9.75 -16.10 4.89
C ASP A 133 11.16 -15.53 5.08
N PHE A 134 12.15 -16.24 4.51
CA PHE A 134 13.53 -15.77 4.38
C PHE A 134 13.87 -15.63 2.90
N VAL A 135 14.41 -14.48 2.52
CA VAL A 135 14.82 -14.22 1.15
C VAL A 135 16.21 -13.55 1.10
N GLN A 136 16.90 -13.71 -0.02
CA GLN A 136 18.10 -12.93 -0.32
C GLN A 136 17.69 -11.60 -0.93
N ALA A 137 18.20 -10.51 -0.36
CA ALA A 137 17.91 -9.15 -0.80
C ALA A 137 19.21 -8.37 -0.96
N LEU A 138 19.26 -7.52 -1.99
CA LEU A 138 20.41 -6.64 -2.25
C LEU A 138 20.49 -5.55 -1.19
N ALA A 139 21.68 -5.27 -0.66
CA ALA A 139 21.91 -4.37 0.46
C ALA A 139 23.22 -3.59 0.27
N ILE A 140 23.20 -2.56 -0.58
CA ILE A 140 24.40 -1.85 -1.08
C ILE A 140 24.34 -0.32 -0.92
N TRP A 141 23.47 0.20 -0.04
CA TRP A 141 23.23 1.64 0.09
C TRP A 141 23.61 2.17 1.49
N PRO A 142 24.90 2.20 1.88
CA PRO A 142 25.30 2.60 3.24
C PRO A 142 24.91 4.04 3.59
N ASP A 143 24.89 4.96 2.61
CA ASP A 143 24.48 6.35 2.84
C ASP A 143 22.97 6.46 3.12
N ALA A 144 22.14 5.68 2.39
CA ALA A 144 20.71 5.59 2.68
C ALA A 144 20.46 4.94 4.06
N ASP A 145 21.24 3.92 4.42
CA ASP A 145 21.18 3.25 5.72
C ASP A 145 21.50 4.25 6.85
N ALA A 146 22.53 5.07 6.69
CA ALA A 146 22.93 6.09 7.66
C ALA A 146 21.81 7.13 7.83
N MET A 147 21.32 7.71 6.73
CA MET A 147 20.25 8.72 6.72
C MET A 147 18.97 8.18 7.40
N LEU A 148 18.55 6.98 7.04
CA LEU A 148 17.32 6.36 7.57
C LEU A 148 17.49 5.94 9.04
N SER A 149 18.68 5.46 9.43
CA SER A 149 18.97 5.10 10.82
C SER A 149 18.93 6.32 11.75
N GLU A 150 19.49 7.43 11.30
CA GLU A 150 19.45 8.71 12.02
C GLU A 150 18.01 9.19 12.20
N PHE A 151 17.25 9.26 11.12
CA PHE A 151 15.86 9.71 11.18
C PHE A 151 14.99 8.83 12.07
N LEU A 152 15.12 7.50 11.96
CA LEU A 152 14.29 6.54 12.71
C LEU A 152 14.77 6.31 14.15
N HIS A 153 15.94 6.85 14.54
CA HIS A 153 16.60 6.63 15.83
C HIS A 153 16.82 5.15 16.15
N GLN A 154 17.08 4.35 15.14
CA GLN A 154 17.43 2.93 15.26
C GLN A 154 18.23 2.50 14.04
N ARG A 155 19.08 1.49 14.21
CA ARG A 155 19.78 0.94 13.04
C ARG A 155 18.80 0.36 12.05
N ALA A 156 18.91 0.83 10.81
CA ALA A 156 18.09 0.43 9.70
C ALA A 156 18.95 0.23 8.44
N ARG A 157 18.74 -0.86 7.75
CA ARG A 157 19.43 -1.19 6.51
C ARG A 157 18.41 -1.29 5.39
N LEU A 158 18.64 -0.56 4.29
CA LEU A 158 17.80 -0.61 3.10
C LEU A 158 18.12 -1.85 2.28
N VAL A 159 17.09 -2.62 1.93
CA VAL A 159 17.24 -3.81 1.11
C VAL A 159 16.28 -3.78 -0.08
N TYR A 160 16.68 -4.38 -1.20
CA TYR A 160 15.91 -4.49 -2.43
C TYR A 160 15.73 -5.96 -2.80
N MET A 161 14.54 -6.31 -3.26
CA MET A 161 14.22 -7.64 -3.77
C MET A 161 14.46 -7.68 -5.28
N PRO A 162 15.51 -8.33 -5.78
CA PRO A 162 15.77 -8.50 -7.21
C PRO A 162 14.68 -9.31 -7.92
N ASP A 163 14.62 -9.22 -9.25
CA ASP A 163 13.60 -9.91 -10.05
C ASP A 163 13.71 -11.43 -9.97
N ASN A 164 14.94 -11.95 -9.84
CA ASN A 164 15.22 -13.37 -9.69
C ASN A 164 14.90 -13.93 -8.28
N THR A 165 14.58 -13.09 -7.30
CA THR A 165 14.16 -13.57 -5.97
C THR A 165 12.72 -14.07 -6.04
N THR A 166 12.48 -15.28 -5.57
CA THR A 166 11.14 -15.85 -5.47
C THR A 166 10.64 -15.77 -4.04
N ARG A 167 9.50 -15.09 -3.86
CA ARG A 167 8.69 -15.15 -2.64
C ARG A 167 7.25 -15.32 -3.05
N LEU A 168 6.62 -16.40 -2.59
CA LEU A 168 5.27 -16.75 -3.01
C LEU A 168 4.24 -16.28 -1.99
N THR A 169 3.08 -15.85 -2.48
CA THR A 169 1.93 -15.53 -1.62
C THR A 169 1.56 -16.72 -0.73
N ASN A 170 1.26 -16.45 0.52
CA ASN A 170 0.70 -17.44 1.46
C ASN A 170 -0.84 -17.28 1.47
N MET A 171 -1.49 -17.78 0.42
CA MET A 171 -2.94 -17.67 0.23
C MET A 171 -3.64 -18.91 0.76
N ASN A 172 -4.97 -18.84 0.88
CA ASN A 172 -5.79 -19.98 1.29
C ASN A 172 -5.57 -21.20 0.38
N ARG A 173 -5.79 -22.41 0.92
CA ARG A 173 -5.68 -23.65 0.14
C ARG A 173 -6.56 -23.59 -1.10
N GLY A 174 -5.97 -23.83 -2.27
CA GLY A 174 -6.64 -23.84 -3.57
C GLY A 174 -6.40 -22.57 -4.41
N GLU A 175 -5.90 -21.49 -3.83
CA GLU A 175 -5.51 -20.31 -4.61
C GLU A 175 -4.13 -20.49 -5.26
N PRO A 176 -3.94 -20.01 -6.50
CA PRO A 176 -2.64 -20.08 -7.15
C PRO A 176 -1.64 -19.19 -6.42
N ARG A 177 -0.48 -19.77 -6.08
CA ARG A 177 0.61 -18.97 -5.51
C ARG A 177 1.17 -18.06 -6.60
N ARG A 178 1.37 -16.79 -6.27
CA ARG A 178 1.97 -15.78 -7.13
C ARG A 178 3.20 -15.17 -6.48
N ASN A 179 4.13 -14.72 -7.30
CA ASN A 179 5.25 -13.93 -6.79
C ASN A 179 4.75 -12.65 -6.12
N VAL A 180 5.32 -12.33 -4.98
CA VAL A 180 5.05 -11.10 -4.23
C VAL A 180 6.37 -10.48 -3.79
N SER A 181 6.42 -9.16 -3.80
CA SER A 181 7.56 -8.39 -3.27
C SER A 181 7.55 -8.41 -1.73
N PHE A 182 7.97 -7.34 -1.07
CA PHE A 182 7.87 -7.23 0.39
C PHE A 182 6.46 -6.84 0.87
N ALA A 183 5.42 -6.94 0.04
CA ALA A 183 4.03 -6.80 0.47
C ALA A 183 3.65 -7.88 1.50
N ASP A 184 2.66 -7.59 2.35
CA ASP A 184 2.35 -8.49 3.48
C ASP A 184 1.75 -9.81 3.02
N ALA A 185 0.75 -9.81 2.15
CA ALA A 185 0.03 -11.02 1.78
C ALA A 185 -0.13 -11.20 0.25
N ALA A 186 -0.42 -10.15 -0.49
CA ALA A 186 -0.74 -10.20 -1.91
C ALA A 186 -0.08 -9.04 -2.67
N PRO A 187 0.04 -9.15 -4.01
CA PRO A 187 0.60 -8.11 -4.85
C PRO A 187 -0.09 -6.76 -4.75
N LEU A 188 -1.44 -6.74 -4.63
CA LEU A 188 -2.22 -5.52 -4.57
C LEU A 188 -3.32 -5.59 -3.52
N LEU A 189 -3.70 -4.41 -3.05
CA LEU A 189 -4.88 -4.18 -2.24
C LEU A 189 -5.82 -3.21 -2.97
N LEU A 190 -7.08 -3.62 -3.14
CA LEU A 190 -8.17 -2.81 -3.65
C LEU A 190 -9.09 -2.41 -2.51
N THR A 191 -9.59 -1.16 -2.54
CA THR A 191 -10.62 -0.64 -1.63
C THR A 191 -11.59 0.24 -2.41
N SER A 192 -12.77 0.54 -1.84
CA SER A 192 -13.73 1.45 -2.47
C SER A 192 -13.94 2.73 -1.66
N GLU A 193 -14.20 3.86 -2.36
CA GLU A 193 -14.57 5.14 -1.73
C GLU A 193 -15.86 4.99 -0.93
N THR A 194 -16.81 4.19 -1.43
CA THR A 194 -18.09 3.94 -0.76
C THR A 194 -17.91 3.22 0.57
N SER A 195 -17.01 2.22 0.63
CA SER A 195 -16.68 1.52 1.87
C SER A 195 -16.00 2.44 2.89
N LEU A 196 -15.14 3.37 2.44
CA LEU A 196 -14.55 4.38 3.33
C LEU A 196 -15.59 5.39 3.82
N ALA A 197 -16.49 5.85 2.96
CA ALA A 197 -17.55 6.78 3.33
C ALA A 197 -18.48 6.19 4.40
N ASP A 198 -18.89 4.92 4.27
CA ASP A 198 -19.67 4.21 5.29
C ASP A 198 -18.90 4.11 6.62
N LEU A 199 -17.63 3.74 6.58
CA LEU A 199 -16.79 3.68 7.77
C LEU A 199 -16.68 5.05 8.45
N ASN A 200 -16.44 6.11 7.69
CA ASN A 200 -16.33 7.47 8.22
C ASN A 200 -17.66 7.96 8.83
N THR A 201 -18.80 7.61 8.23
CA THR A 201 -20.12 7.87 8.81
C THR A 201 -20.27 7.19 10.19
N ARG A 202 -19.87 5.92 10.31
CA ARG A 202 -19.90 5.17 11.57
C ARG A 202 -18.96 5.74 12.62
N LEU A 203 -17.76 6.16 12.23
CA LEU A 203 -16.79 6.82 13.11
C LEU A 203 -17.39 8.13 13.66
N GLN A 204 -18.00 8.96 12.81
CA GLN A 204 -18.64 10.20 13.21
C GLN A 204 -19.83 9.99 14.18
N ILE A 205 -20.65 8.96 13.93
CA ILE A 205 -21.73 8.57 14.84
C ILE A 205 -21.17 8.14 16.21
N ALA A 206 -19.99 7.50 16.22
CA ALA A 206 -19.29 7.12 17.46
C ALA A 206 -18.51 8.27 18.10
N GLY A 207 -18.59 9.50 17.57
CA GLY A 207 -17.90 10.69 18.09
C GLY A 207 -16.42 10.80 17.69
N SER A 208 -15.97 9.99 16.73
CA SER A 208 -14.59 9.99 16.22
C SER A 208 -14.48 10.76 14.90
N ALA A 209 -13.30 11.31 14.61
CA ALA A 209 -13.03 12.00 13.35
C ALA A 209 -13.02 11.03 12.16
N ALA A 210 -13.39 11.54 10.98
CA ALA A 210 -13.21 10.82 9.72
C ALA A 210 -11.72 10.59 9.44
N ILE A 211 -11.41 9.48 8.77
CA ILE A 211 -10.03 9.10 8.41
C ILE A 211 -9.85 9.11 6.89
N PRO A 212 -8.64 9.39 6.41
CA PRO A 212 -8.31 9.29 4.98
C PRO A 212 -8.07 7.84 4.53
N MET A 213 -8.11 7.61 3.22
CA MET A 213 -7.90 6.29 2.59
C MET A 213 -6.48 5.75 2.80
N ASP A 214 -5.49 6.61 2.96
CA ASP A 214 -4.07 6.23 3.12
C ASP A 214 -3.79 5.35 4.34
N ARG A 215 -4.68 5.40 5.37
CA ARG A 215 -4.64 4.49 6.53
C ARG A 215 -4.64 3.02 6.12
N PHE A 216 -5.31 2.71 5.03
CA PHE A 216 -5.43 1.34 4.52
C PHE A 216 -4.30 0.96 3.55
N ARG A 217 -3.55 1.94 3.02
CA ARG A 217 -2.42 1.74 2.12
C ARG A 217 -2.80 0.90 0.89
N ALA A 218 -4.00 1.16 0.36
CA ALA A 218 -4.50 0.52 -0.85
C ALA A 218 -3.66 0.89 -2.08
N ASN A 219 -3.57 -0.03 -3.04
CA ASN A 219 -2.93 0.22 -4.34
C ASN A 219 -3.92 0.77 -5.37
N VAL A 220 -5.15 0.27 -5.34
CA VAL A 220 -6.24 0.66 -6.24
C VAL A 220 -7.43 1.07 -5.39
N VAL A 221 -7.87 2.30 -5.53
CA VAL A 221 -9.12 2.78 -4.96
C VAL A 221 -10.15 2.88 -6.07
N VAL A 222 -11.36 2.38 -5.84
CA VAL A 222 -12.43 2.39 -6.83
C VAL A 222 -13.58 3.28 -6.40
N ARG A 223 -14.28 3.87 -7.37
CA ARG A 223 -15.53 4.61 -7.19
C ARG A 223 -16.64 4.01 -8.03
N GLY A 224 -17.89 4.32 -7.69
CA GLY A 224 -19.06 3.85 -8.41
C GLY A 224 -19.54 2.46 -7.99
N ALA A 225 -18.78 1.73 -7.19
CA ALA A 225 -19.22 0.48 -6.59
C ALA A 225 -20.26 0.73 -5.48
N ALA A 226 -21.25 -0.14 -5.34
CA ALA A 226 -22.16 -0.11 -4.21
C ALA A 226 -21.42 -0.45 -2.90
N LEU A 227 -22.05 -0.15 -1.75
CA LEU A 227 -21.47 -0.47 -0.45
C LEU A 227 -21.17 -1.96 -0.32
N ALA A 228 -19.93 -2.28 0.03
CA ALA A 228 -19.41 -3.64 0.20
C ALA A 228 -19.52 -4.53 -1.07
N GLU A 229 -19.77 -3.94 -2.24
CA GLU A 229 -19.84 -4.69 -3.49
C GLU A 229 -18.50 -5.33 -3.85
N ASP A 230 -17.41 -4.62 -3.55
CA ASP A 230 -16.04 -5.10 -3.76
C ASP A 230 -15.72 -6.37 -2.95
N ASP A 231 -16.40 -6.62 -1.85
CA ASP A 231 -16.24 -7.85 -1.04
C ASP A 231 -16.69 -9.12 -1.78
N HIS A 232 -17.53 -8.97 -2.79
CA HIS A 232 -18.11 -10.09 -3.56
C HIS A 232 -17.46 -10.33 -4.92
N TRP A 233 -16.46 -9.53 -5.29
CA TRP A 233 -15.75 -9.74 -6.55
C TRP A 233 -14.80 -10.92 -6.45
N SER A 234 -14.74 -11.75 -7.49
CA SER A 234 -13.78 -12.85 -7.58
C SER A 234 -12.85 -12.72 -8.79
N ALA A 235 -13.27 -12.03 -9.85
CA ALA A 235 -12.42 -11.67 -10.97
C ALA A 235 -12.86 -10.32 -11.55
N LEU A 236 -11.89 -9.52 -11.96
CA LEU A 236 -12.14 -8.20 -12.55
C LEU A 236 -11.07 -7.84 -13.58
N THR A 237 -11.49 -7.03 -14.55
CA THR A 237 -10.64 -6.48 -15.59
C THR A 237 -10.65 -4.95 -15.51
N ILE A 238 -9.46 -4.33 -15.49
CA ILE A 238 -9.25 -2.88 -15.58
C ILE A 238 -8.50 -2.64 -16.89
N HIS A 239 -9.16 -1.95 -17.85
CA HIS A 239 -8.65 -1.83 -19.21
C HIS A 239 -8.36 -3.20 -19.82
N HIS A 240 -7.08 -3.59 -19.97
CA HIS A 240 -6.66 -4.92 -20.47
C HIS A 240 -5.96 -5.78 -19.41
N THR A 241 -5.84 -5.27 -18.20
CA THR A 241 -5.17 -5.94 -17.07
C THR A 241 -6.19 -6.75 -16.29
N GLN A 242 -5.90 -8.03 -16.06
CA GLN A 242 -6.83 -8.96 -15.40
C GLN A 242 -6.35 -9.32 -14.01
N PHE A 243 -7.30 -9.36 -13.10
CA PHE A 243 -7.06 -9.63 -11.70
C PHE A 243 -8.03 -10.68 -11.16
N ARG A 244 -7.53 -11.48 -10.23
CA ARG A 244 -8.35 -12.34 -9.38
C ARG A 244 -8.38 -11.72 -7.98
N ALA A 245 -9.57 -11.51 -7.44
CA ALA A 245 -9.72 -11.20 -6.02
C ALA A 245 -9.61 -12.50 -5.22
N SER A 246 -8.78 -12.49 -4.17
CA SER A 246 -8.49 -13.70 -3.41
C SER A 246 -9.15 -13.69 -2.03
N ASN A 247 -8.72 -12.80 -1.15
CA ASN A 247 -9.20 -12.73 0.23
C ASN A 247 -9.47 -11.29 0.64
N SER A 248 -10.43 -11.07 1.52
CA SER A 248 -10.55 -9.80 2.24
C SER A 248 -9.29 -9.53 3.06
N CYS A 249 -8.80 -8.31 3.01
CA CYS A 249 -7.59 -7.91 3.70
C CYS A 249 -7.83 -7.80 5.21
N LYS A 250 -7.21 -8.69 5.99
CA LYS A 250 -7.19 -8.61 7.45
C LYS A 250 -6.40 -7.39 7.89
N ARG A 251 -6.99 -6.59 8.78
CA ARG A 251 -6.39 -5.34 9.23
C ARG A 251 -5.71 -5.50 10.57
N CYS A 252 -4.59 -4.84 10.74
CA CYS A 252 -3.81 -4.80 11.98
C CYS A 252 -3.73 -3.37 12.52
N LYS A 253 -3.07 -3.17 13.65
CA LYS A 253 -2.91 -1.86 14.29
C LYS A 253 -2.29 -0.76 13.41
N VAL A 254 -1.67 -1.10 12.27
CA VAL A 254 -1.09 -0.09 11.35
C VAL A 254 -2.15 0.90 10.85
N ILE A 255 -3.41 0.49 10.69
CA ILE A 255 -4.48 1.39 10.25
C ILE A 255 -4.78 2.51 11.27
N THR A 256 -4.36 2.35 12.54
CA THR A 256 -4.52 3.38 13.57
C THR A 256 -3.37 4.40 13.58
N ILE A 257 -2.36 4.24 12.73
CA ILE A 257 -1.26 5.21 12.62
C ILE A 257 -1.66 6.31 11.66
N ASP A 258 -1.56 7.54 12.11
CA ASP A 258 -1.70 8.71 11.25
C ASP A 258 -0.50 8.79 10.30
N GLN A 259 -0.76 8.73 8.99
CA GLN A 259 0.29 8.69 7.99
C GLN A 259 0.98 10.06 7.81
N ALA A 260 0.36 11.15 8.27
CA ALA A 260 0.94 12.50 8.22
C ALA A 260 1.80 12.81 9.44
N THR A 261 1.46 12.27 10.62
CA THR A 261 2.19 12.55 11.88
C THR A 261 3.06 11.39 12.35
N GLY A 262 2.81 10.17 11.86
CA GLY A 262 3.48 8.96 12.35
C GLY A 262 3.05 8.55 13.76
N GLU A 263 1.93 9.07 14.26
CA GLU A 263 1.44 8.80 15.60
C GLU A 263 0.28 7.81 15.60
N PHE A 264 0.13 7.08 16.69
CA PHE A 264 -1.02 6.22 16.91
C PHE A 264 -2.24 7.08 17.27
N SER A 265 -3.31 6.96 16.49
CA SER A 265 -4.62 7.50 16.81
C SER A 265 -5.38 6.55 17.74
N SER A 266 -6.62 6.93 18.09
CA SER A 266 -7.49 6.11 18.96
C SER A 266 -7.75 4.71 18.38
N ARG A 267 -8.19 3.79 19.25
CA ARG A 267 -8.60 2.42 18.85
C ARG A 267 -9.98 2.37 18.20
N ASP A 268 -10.68 3.50 18.13
CA ASP A 268 -12.07 3.57 17.64
C ASP A 268 -12.23 3.03 16.22
N LEU A 269 -11.23 3.24 15.36
CA LEU A 269 -11.23 2.69 14.01
C LEU A 269 -11.35 1.17 13.99
N VAL A 270 -10.54 0.46 14.78
CA VAL A 270 -10.58 -1.01 14.83
C VAL A 270 -11.86 -1.48 15.51
N THR A 271 -12.29 -0.81 16.57
CA THR A 271 -13.53 -1.12 17.28
C THR A 271 -14.74 -0.92 16.36
N THR A 272 -14.81 0.19 15.63
CA THR A 272 -15.89 0.46 14.67
C THR A 272 -15.92 -0.61 13.56
N LEU A 273 -14.76 -0.93 12.95
CA LEU A 273 -14.69 -2.00 11.95
C LEU A 273 -15.17 -3.34 12.52
N ALA A 274 -14.84 -3.66 13.77
CA ALA A 274 -15.23 -4.90 14.41
C ALA A 274 -16.75 -5.07 14.56
N THR A 275 -17.53 -3.97 14.57
CA THR A 275 -18.99 -4.05 14.68
C THR A 275 -19.68 -4.61 13.44
N TYR A 276 -19.05 -4.52 12.24
CA TYR A 276 -19.72 -4.91 10.98
C TYR A 276 -18.80 -5.57 9.94
N ARG A 277 -17.47 -5.58 10.16
CA ARG A 277 -16.44 -6.13 9.26
C ARG A 277 -15.61 -7.22 9.94
N SER A 278 -16.21 -7.98 10.86
CA SER A 278 -15.54 -9.08 11.55
C SER A 278 -15.54 -10.35 10.70
N ALA A 279 -14.37 -10.99 10.60
CA ALA A 279 -14.17 -12.32 10.02
C ALA A 279 -13.37 -13.19 11.00
N GLY A 280 -14.08 -13.97 11.81
CA GLY A 280 -13.51 -14.67 12.96
C GLY A 280 -12.93 -13.67 13.96
N ASN A 281 -11.67 -13.85 14.34
CA ASN A 281 -10.97 -12.96 15.28
C ASN A 281 -10.31 -11.74 14.59
N ASN A 282 -10.58 -11.50 13.32
CA ASN A 282 -9.96 -10.41 12.54
C ASN A 282 -11.02 -9.42 12.06
N VAL A 283 -10.61 -8.16 11.90
CA VAL A 283 -11.38 -7.17 11.15
C VAL A 283 -10.83 -7.10 9.73
N THR A 284 -11.71 -6.86 8.75
CA THR A 284 -11.35 -6.82 7.33
C THR A 284 -11.73 -5.48 6.70
N PHE A 285 -10.95 -5.04 5.71
CA PHE A 285 -11.28 -3.89 4.86
C PHE A 285 -10.48 -3.95 3.56
N GLY A 286 -11.19 -4.00 2.42
CA GLY A 286 -10.61 -4.14 1.08
C GLY A 286 -10.27 -5.59 0.71
N GLN A 287 -9.94 -5.79 -0.57
CA GLN A 287 -9.69 -7.08 -1.21
C GLN A 287 -8.26 -7.20 -1.70
N HIS A 288 -7.63 -8.33 -1.45
CA HIS A 288 -6.36 -8.68 -2.08
C HIS A 288 -6.57 -9.08 -3.54
N LEU A 289 -5.75 -8.54 -4.44
CA LEU A 289 -5.75 -8.91 -5.84
C LEU A 289 -4.46 -9.62 -6.23
N LEU A 290 -4.62 -10.67 -7.02
CA LEU A 290 -3.57 -11.39 -7.74
C LEU A 290 -3.60 -10.96 -9.21
N VAL A 291 -2.45 -10.77 -9.82
CA VAL A 291 -2.36 -10.43 -11.25
C VAL A 291 -2.47 -11.70 -12.08
N GLU A 292 -3.47 -11.77 -12.96
CA GLU A 292 -3.63 -12.86 -13.94
C GLU A 292 -3.03 -12.47 -15.29
N ARG A 293 -3.18 -11.21 -15.68
CA ARG A 293 -2.61 -10.66 -16.89
C ARG A 293 -2.07 -9.26 -16.63
N ALA A 294 -0.79 -9.08 -16.86
CA ALA A 294 -0.09 -7.81 -16.72
C ALA A 294 -0.54 -6.78 -17.77
N GLY A 295 -0.34 -5.50 -17.50
CA GLY A 295 -0.73 -4.41 -18.39
C GLY A 295 -0.43 -3.02 -17.83
N MET A 296 -1.26 -2.07 -18.22
CA MET A 296 -1.23 -0.68 -17.75
C MET A 296 -2.62 -0.33 -17.22
N ILE A 297 -2.70 0.37 -16.11
CA ILE A 297 -3.96 0.88 -15.57
C ILE A 297 -3.84 2.37 -15.27
N SER A 298 -4.96 3.09 -15.39
CA SER A 298 -5.04 4.54 -15.22
C SER A 298 -6.22 4.93 -14.34
N VAL A 299 -6.07 6.05 -13.67
CA VAL A 299 -7.21 6.72 -13.02
C VAL A 299 -8.28 7.04 -14.07
N GLY A 300 -9.53 6.69 -13.77
CA GLY A 300 -10.65 6.81 -14.69
C GLY A 300 -10.93 5.56 -15.54
N ASP A 301 -10.04 4.58 -15.58
CA ASP A 301 -10.31 3.32 -16.30
C ASP A 301 -11.56 2.65 -15.74
N ALA A 302 -12.44 2.19 -16.64
CA ALA A 302 -13.61 1.41 -16.28
C ALA A 302 -13.19 0.02 -15.77
N ILE A 303 -13.94 -0.47 -14.78
CA ILE A 303 -13.74 -1.78 -14.19
C ILE A 303 -14.89 -2.69 -14.61
N THR A 304 -14.57 -3.79 -15.26
CA THR A 304 -15.51 -4.86 -15.56
C THR A 304 -15.39 -5.95 -14.46
N ILE A 305 -16.50 -6.32 -13.88
CA ILE A 305 -16.56 -7.43 -12.91
C ILE A 305 -16.85 -8.70 -13.69
N ASP A 306 -15.82 -9.53 -13.88
CA ASP A 306 -15.89 -10.74 -14.70
C ASP A 306 -16.54 -11.90 -13.95
N ALA A 307 -16.37 -11.95 -12.63
CA ALA A 307 -17.00 -12.96 -11.77
C ALA A 307 -17.20 -12.45 -10.34
N ARG A 308 -18.20 -13.00 -9.67
CA ARG A 308 -18.54 -12.74 -8.25
C ARG A 308 -18.46 -14.02 -7.43
N LEU A 309 -18.18 -13.88 -6.14
CA LEU A 309 -18.36 -14.98 -5.17
C LEU A 309 -19.83 -15.36 -5.11
N ARG A 310 -20.12 -16.66 -5.03
CA ARG A 310 -21.48 -17.20 -4.90
C ARG A 310 -21.95 -17.16 -3.45
#